data_493ee7f0ac83bcf019acf717e3fa4ee6
#
_entry.id   493ee7f0ac83bcf019acf717e3fa4ee6
#
_cell.length_a   1.000
_cell.length_b   1.000
_cell.length_c   1.000
_cell.angle_alpha   90.00
_cell.angle_beta   90.00
_cell.angle_gamma   90.00
#
_symmetry.space_group_name_H-M   'P 1'
#
loop_
_entity.id
_entity.type
_entity.pdbx_description
1 polymer ?
#
loop_
_entity_poly.entity_id
_entity_poly.type
_entity_poly.pdbx_seq_one_letter_code
_entity_poly.pdbx_strand_id
1 'polypeptide(L)'
;HVPVPTGLAHGPLASRSAAWSMLTPALLSLAGHGVVPIDIPTVEAAADRLDEVAEASRPSSESFVSPAKILALGIGTSLPLVLADGPLSGVAARRAATMLSRSARIPVMVGELPDAAAQVLACIDGPYAAATAPQGGRDIFADPFLDGPVRPEVSVLMVRDAMTPDAGGSAQVSPEDAARINLAHGVADLVTARGTRLHELTPAPGPDLVRLAELIALIDFATTYLALGYGLDPASAPAVVDLRALR
;
A
#
# COMPACT_ATOMS: atom_id res chain seq x y z
N HIS A 1 16.40 27.11 6.59
CA HIS A 1 16.10 26.47 5.31
C HIS A 1 17.23 25.48 5.01
N VAL A 2 16.91 24.19 5.02
CA VAL A 2 17.86 23.14 4.64
C VAL A 2 17.53 22.75 3.21
N PRO A 3 18.43 22.98 2.24
CA PRO A 3 18.22 22.52 0.88
C PRO A 3 18.28 20.99 0.85
N VAL A 4 17.21 20.37 0.37
CA VAL A 4 17.13 18.93 0.21
C VAL A 4 17.36 18.57 -1.25
N PRO A 5 18.49 17.92 -1.59
CA PRO A 5 18.69 17.44 -2.96
C PRO A 5 17.66 16.33 -3.25
N THR A 6 16.79 16.56 -4.21
CA THR A 6 15.77 15.57 -4.62
C THR A 6 16.32 14.51 -5.58
N GLY A 7 17.65 14.39 -5.67
CA GLY A 7 18.32 13.38 -6.49
C GLY A 7 18.03 13.55 -7.98
N LEU A 8 17.70 12.46 -8.66
CA LEU A 8 17.46 12.40 -10.10
C LEU A 8 16.08 12.94 -10.53
N ALA A 9 15.24 13.34 -9.57
CA ALA A 9 13.86 13.67 -9.86
C ALA A 9 13.66 15.13 -10.18
N HIS A 10 13.68 15.47 -11.44
CA HIS A 10 13.15 16.74 -11.94
C HIS A 10 11.74 16.55 -12.48
N GLY A 11 10.85 17.53 -12.25
CA GLY A 11 9.48 17.50 -12.77
C GLY A 11 8.48 16.65 -11.95
N PRO A 12 7.47 16.07 -12.61
CA PRO A 12 6.34 15.40 -11.91
C PRO A 12 6.73 14.20 -11.04
N LEU A 13 7.82 13.49 -11.36
CA LEU A 13 8.35 12.38 -10.55
C LEU A 13 8.88 12.84 -9.21
N ALA A 14 9.50 14.01 -9.12
CA ALA A 14 10.09 14.52 -7.89
C ALA A 14 9.09 14.53 -6.73
N SER A 15 7.84 14.90 -6.99
CA SER A 15 6.79 14.97 -5.97
C SER A 15 6.33 13.59 -5.44
N ARG A 16 6.69 12.49 -6.11
CA ARG A 16 6.29 11.13 -5.74
C ARG A 16 7.45 10.32 -5.17
N SER A 17 8.65 10.52 -5.71
CA SER A 17 9.88 9.82 -5.30
C SER A 17 10.67 10.53 -4.19
N ALA A 18 10.41 11.81 -3.93
CA ALA A 18 11.14 12.61 -2.94
C ALA A 18 10.67 12.40 -1.48
N ALA A 19 9.79 11.43 -1.21
CA ALA A 19 9.22 11.24 0.13
C ALA A 19 10.31 11.10 1.20
N TRP A 20 11.28 10.23 1.00
CA TRP A 20 12.36 10.00 1.95
C TRP A 20 13.35 11.17 2.02
N SER A 21 13.67 11.79 0.88
CA SER A 21 14.54 12.97 0.86
C SER A 21 13.96 14.15 1.66
N MET A 22 12.64 14.25 1.75
CA MET A 22 11.97 15.29 2.55
C MET A 22 11.73 14.85 3.99
N LEU A 23 11.37 13.59 4.21
CA LEU A 23 11.02 13.06 5.52
C LEU A 23 12.25 12.94 6.43
N THR A 24 13.36 12.40 5.93
CA THR A 24 14.56 12.13 6.73
C THR A 24 15.12 13.38 7.41
N PRO A 25 15.35 14.53 6.72
CA PRO A 25 15.80 15.74 7.39
C PRO A 25 14.81 16.28 8.42
N ALA A 26 13.51 16.13 8.17
CA ALA A 26 12.47 16.55 9.11
C ALA A 26 12.50 15.69 10.38
N LEU A 27 12.59 14.36 10.23
CA LEU A 27 12.69 13.43 11.37
C LEU A 27 13.94 13.69 12.20
N LEU A 28 15.10 13.85 11.56
CA LEU A 28 16.36 14.15 12.23
C LEU A 28 16.31 15.49 12.97
N SER A 29 15.66 16.51 12.39
CA SER A 29 15.46 17.78 13.06
C SER A 29 14.57 17.63 14.31
N LEU A 30 13.45 16.91 14.20
CA LEU A 30 12.54 16.66 15.31
C LEU A 30 13.22 15.82 16.42
N ALA A 31 14.03 14.83 16.04
CA ALA A 31 14.82 14.01 16.95
C ALA A 31 15.85 14.87 17.69
N GLY A 32 16.56 15.77 17.01
CA GLY A 32 17.51 16.70 17.61
C GLY A 32 16.87 17.68 18.61
N HIS A 33 15.55 17.90 18.54
CA HIS A 33 14.79 18.68 19.50
C HIS A 33 14.06 17.82 20.55
N GLY A 34 14.28 16.50 20.54
CA GLY A 34 13.64 15.58 21.49
C GLY A 34 12.13 15.38 21.29
N VAL A 35 11.60 15.71 20.10
CA VAL A 35 10.16 15.56 19.78
C VAL A 35 9.82 14.12 19.40
N VAL A 36 10.75 13.44 18.73
CA VAL A 36 10.59 12.03 18.32
C VAL A 36 11.79 11.21 18.81
N PRO A 37 11.59 9.97 19.29
CA PRO A 37 12.67 9.10 19.76
C PRO A 37 13.31 8.32 18.59
N ILE A 38 13.93 9.04 17.66
CA ILE A 38 14.62 8.44 16.49
C ILE A 38 16.11 8.79 16.59
N ASP A 39 16.97 7.79 16.44
CA ASP A 39 18.40 7.94 16.41
C ASP A 39 18.98 7.66 15.00
N ILE A 40 20.26 7.97 14.82
CA ILE A 40 20.94 7.73 13.53
C ILE A 40 20.95 6.25 13.15
N PRO A 41 21.26 5.29 14.04
CA PRO A 41 21.20 3.86 13.72
C PRO A 41 19.83 3.41 13.20
N THR A 42 18.74 3.93 13.76
CA THR A 42 17.37 3.63 13.28
C THR A 42 17.15 4.16 11.85
N VAL A 43 17.68 5.35 11.54
CA VAL A 43 17.59 5.92 10.18
C VAL A 43 18.43 5.10 9.19
N GLU A 44 19.63 4.67 9.58
CA GLU A 44 20.49 3.80 8.78
C GLU A 44 19.82 2.44 8.53
N ALA A 45 19.25 1.82 9.55
CA ALA A 45 18.51 0.57 9.41
C ALA A 45 17.27 0.71 8.48
N ALA A 46 16.62 1.86 8.50
CA ALA A 46 15.53 2.14 7.56
C ALA A 46 16.04 2.29 6.12
N ALA A 47 17.21 2.90 5.92
CA ALA A 47 17.84 2.98 4.60
C ALA A 47 18.25 1.60 4.07
N ASP A 48 18.87 0.77 4.92
CA ASP A 48 19.22 -0.61 4.57
C ASP A 48 17.97 -1.41 4.17
N ARG A 49 16.86 -1.24 4.89
CA ARG A 49 15.59 -1.90 4.56
C ARG A 49 15.02 -1.43 3.21
N LEU A 50 15.15 -0.14 2.90
CA LEU A 50 14.76 0.39 1.57
C LEU A 50 15.59 -0.25 0.46
N ASP A 51 16.88 -0.42 0.65
CA ASP A 51 17.78 -1.05 -0.31
C ASP A 51 17.46 -2.56 -0.49
N GLU A 52 17.16 -3.28 0.58
CA GLU A 52 16.70 -4.67 0.52
C GLU A 52 15.41 -4.83 -0.31
N VAL A 53 14.41 -3.98 -0.05
CA VAL A 53 13.15 -4.01 -0.82
C VAL A 53 13.39 -3.63 -2.28
N ALA A 54 14.26 -2.64 -2.54
CA ALA A 54 14.60 -2.23 -3.89
C ALA A 54 15.28 -3.36 -4.66
N GLU A 55 16.23 -4.07 -4.04
CA GLU A 55 16.89 -5.22 -4.66
C GLU A 55 15.91 -6.38 -4.93
N ALA A 56 15.03 -6.71 -4.00
CA ALA A 56 14.00 -7.74 -4.20
C ALA A 56 12.96 -7.33 -5.27
N SER A 57 12.76 -6.04 -5.46
CA SER A 57 11.77 -5.48 -6.38
C SER A 57 12.34 -4.96 -7.69
N ARG A 58 13.62 -5.20 -7.98
CA ARG A 58 14.27 -4.71 -9.20
C ARG A 58 13.59 -5.22 -10.49
N PRO A 59 13.71 -4.51 -11.63
CA PRO A 59 13.08 -4.91 -12.88
C PRO A 59 13.48 -6.31 -13.38
N SER A 60 14.72 -6.73 -13.13
CA SER A 60 15.25 -8.04 -13.51
C SER A 60 14.77 -9.21 -12.62
N SER A 61 14.17 -8.94 -11.45
CA SER A 61 13.58 -10.00 -10.62
C SER A 61 12.42 -10.66 -11.34
N GLU A 62 12.30 -11.98 -11.21
CA GLU A 62 11.18 -12.71 -11.80
C GLU A 62 9.83 -12.28 -11.20
N SER A 63 8.76 -12.26 -12.01
CA SER A 63 7.46 -11.75 -11.59
C SER A 63 6.83 -12.55 -10.45
N PHE A 64 7.15 -13.85 -10.34
CA PHE A 64 6.65 -14.74 -9.29
C PHE A 64 7.54 -14.76 -8.03
N VAL A 65 8.67 -14.06 -8.03
CA VAL A 65 9.59 -13.93 -6.89
C VAL A 65 9.52 -12.54 -6.28
N SER A 66 9.32 -11.51 -7.11
CA SER A 66 9.31 -10.11 -6.66
C SER A 66 8.02 -9.79 -5.88
N PRO A 67 8.10 -9.44 -4.59
CA PRO A 67 6.91 -9.11 -3.79
C PRO A 67 6.09 -7.97 -4.39
N ALA A 68 6.76 -6.96 -4.94
CA ALA A 68 6.10 -5.81 -5.55
C ALA A 68 5.36 -6.20 -6.83
N LYS A 69 5.91 -7.08 -7.66
CA LYS A 69 5.24 -7.55 -8.87
C LYS A 69 4.08 -8.49 -8.56
N ILE A 70 4.22 -9.35 -7.55
CA ILE A 70 3.14 -10.21 -7.06
C ILE A 70 1.97 -9.34 -6.59
N LEU A 71 2.24 -8.31 -5.78
CA LEU A 71 1.21 -7.40 -5.32
C LEU A 71 0.56 -6.63 -6.48
N ALA A 72 1.36 -6.12 -7.43
CA ALA A 72 0.86 -5.42 -8.61
C ALA A 72 -0.07 -6.31 -9.44
N LEU A 73 0.31 -7.56 -9.69
CA LEU A 73 -0.51 -8.53 -10.42
C LEU A 73 -1.79 -8.87 -9.66
N GLY A 74 -1.71 -9.00 -8.33
CA GLY A 74 -2.86 -9.30 -7.48
C GLY A 74 -3.92 -8.21 -7.51
N ILE A 75 -3.51 -6.94 -7.50
CA ILE A 75 -4.40 -5.78 -7.54
C ILE A 75 -4.88 -5.47 -8.99
N GLY A 76 -4.09 -5.84 -9.99
CA GLY A 76 -4.15 -5.34 -11.36
C GLY A 76 -5.46 -5.49 -12.13
N THR A 77 -6.44 -6.23 -11.62
CA THR A 77 -7.76 -6.39 -12.27
C THR A 77 -8.91 -6.06 -11.34
N SER A 78 -8.65 -5.32 -10.25
CA SER A 78 -9.63 -5.08 -9.21
C SER A 78 -9.75 -3.60 -8.82
N LEU A 79 -10.79 -3.31 -8.06
CA LEU A 79 -10.96 -2.05 -7.33
C LEU A 79 -10.46 -2.26 -5.89
N PRO A 80 -9.29 -1.74 -5.53
CA PRO A 80 -8.71 -2.02 -4.22
C PRO A 80 -9.40 -1.23 -3.11
N LEU A 81 -9.77 -1.94 -2.04
CA LEU A 81 -10.18 -1.40 -0.76
C LEU A 81 -8.97 -1.54 0.17
N VAL A 82 -8.33 -0.43 0.50
CA VAL A 82 -7.12 -0.44 1.33
C VAL A 82 -7.51 -0.26 2.79
N LEU A 83 -7.12 -1.20 3.63
CA LEU A 83 -7.48 -1.22 5.04
C LEU A 83 -6.23 -1.34 5.91
N ALA A 84 -6.14 -0.52 6.95
CA ALA A 84 -5.06 -0.56 7.92
C ALA A 84 -5.56 -1.03 9.28
N ASP A 85 -4.73 -1.74 10.02
CA ASP A 85 -5.07 -2.26 11.36
C ASP A 85 -4.36 -1.53 12.51
N GLY A 86 -3.63 -0.44 12.23
CA GLY A 86 -2.93 0.33 13.26
C GLY A 86 -2.37 1.65 12.76
N PRO A 87 -1.76 2.44 13.65
CA PRO A 87 -1.29 3.79 13.32
C PRO A 87 -0.21 3.82 12.23
N LEU A 88 0.76 2.91 12.30
CA LEU A 88 1.85 2.82 11.35
C LEU A 88 1.33 2.34 9.98
N SER A 89 0.55 1.27 9.98
CA SER A 89 -0.09 0.75 8.78
C SER A 89 -1.06 1.77 8.17
N GLY A 90 -1.70 2.62 8.98
CA GLY A 90 -2.52 3.74 8.53
C GLY A 90 -1.76 4.75 7.68
N VAL A 91 -0.52 5.06 8.05
CA VAL A 91 0.35 5.92 7.22
C VAL A 91 0.66 5.25 5.88
N ALA A 92 1.03 3.97 5.90
CA ALA A 92 1.33 3.21 4.69
C ALA A 92 0.09 3.02 3.80
N ALA A 93 -1.09 2.78 4.38
CA ALA A 93 -2.36 2.67 3.65
C ALA A 93 -2.74 3.98 2.93
N ARG A 94 -2.58 5.13 3.58
CA ARG A 94 -2.77 6.44 2.94
C ARG A 94 -1.76 6.68 1.82
N ARG A 95 -0.51 6.21 1.98
CA ARG A 95 0.47 6.22 0.89
C ARG A 95 0.01 5.33 -0.26
N ALA A 96 -0.45 4.10 0.01
CA ALA A 96 -0.99 3.19 -0.99
C ALA A 96 -2.12 3.83 -1.79
N ALA A 97 -3.11 4.41 -1.12
CA ALA A 97 -4.23 5.11 -1.76
C ALA A 97 -3.74 6.24 -2.68
N THR A 98 -2.77 7.03 -2.20
CA THR A 98 -2.18 8.12 -2.97
C THR A 98 -1.46 7.61 -4.22
N MET A 99 -0.66 6.57 -4.09
CA MET A 99 0.12 6.02 -5.21
C MET A 99 -0.76 5.26 -6.21
N LEU A 100 -1.74 4.48 -5.75
CA LEU A 100 -2.74 3.85 -6.61
C LEU A 100 -3.50 4.88 -7.44
N SER A 101 -3.98 5.96 -6.81
CA SER A 101 -4.74 7.01 -7.51
C SER A 101 -3.86 7.85 -8.44
N ARG A 102 -2.65 8.21 -8.05
CA ARG A 102 -1.83 9.17 -8.80
C ARG A 102 -0.88 8.53 -9.81
N SER A 103 -0.39 7.31 -9.54
CA SER A 103 0.54 6.61 -10.41
C SER A 103 -0.18 5.60 -11.29
N ALA A 104 -0.95 4.69 -10.69
CA ALA A 104 -1.72 3.68 -11.42
C ALA A 104 -3.09 4.19 -11.91
N ARG A 105 -3.56 5.35 -11.45
CA ARG A 105 -4.83 5.99 -11.81
C ARG A 105 -6.06 5.12 -11.56
N ILE A 106 -6.01 4.35 -10.49
CA ILE A 106 -7.10 3.46 -10.07
C ILE A 106 -7.89 4.14 -8.95
N PRO A 107 -9.23 4.15 -9.01
CA PRO A 107 -10.05 4.53 -7.88
C PRO A 107 -9.76 3.60 -6.69
N VAL A 108 -9.67 4.17 -5.51
CA VAL A 108 -9.35 3.42 -4.28
C VAL A 108 -10.14 3.99 -3.11
N MET A 109 -10.64 3.11 -2.27
CA MET A 109 -11.14 3.47 -0.95
C MET A 109 -10.07 3.11 0.09
N VAL A 110 -9.87 3.98 1.08
CA VAL A 110 -8.94 3.74 2.17
C VAL A 110 -9.61 3.96 3.51
N GLY A 111 -9.29 3.13 4.48
CA GLY A 111 -9.81 3.26 5.84
C GLY A 111 -8.92 2.57 6.86
N GLU A 112 -9.22 2.83 8.12
CA GLU A 112 -8.51 2.27 9.28
C GLU A 112 -9.49 1.51 10.17
N LEU A 113 -9.04 0.39 10.73
CA LEU A 113 -9.81 -0.35 11.73
C LEU A 113 -9.78 0.39 13.08
N PRO A 114 -10.87 0.36 13.85
CA PRO A 114 -12.13 -0.38 13.57
C PRO A 114 -13.11 0.34 12.64
N ASP A 115 -12.96 1.65 12.44
CA ASP A 115 -13.99 2.53 11.88
C ASP A 115 -14.41 2.15 10.44
N ALA A 116 -13.46 1.72 9.62
CA ALA A 116 -13.72 1.36 8.23
C ALA A 116 -14.21 -0.09 8.02
N ALA A 117 -14.25 -0.91 9.05
CA ALA A 117 -14.60 -2.34 8.92
C ALA A 117 -15.99 -2.54 8.27
N ALA A 118 -17.00 -1.85 8.76
CA ALA A 118 -18.37 -1.97 8.25
C ALA A 118 -18.50 -1.52 6.79
N GLN A 119 -17.78 -0.46 6.40
CA GLN A 119 -17.79 0.07 5.04
C GLN A 119 -17.14 -0.90 4.06
N VAL A 120 -15.99 -1.47 4.42
CA VAL A 120 -15.28 -2.47 3.59
C VAL A 120 -16.13 -3.73 3.44
N LEU A 121 -16.68 -4.25 4.54
CA LEU A 121 -17.54 -5.44 4.50
C LEU A 121 -18.82 -5.20 3.69
N ALA A 122 -19.42 -4.01 3.75
CA ALA A 122 -20.57 -3.67 2.90
C ALA A 122 -20.18 -3.66 1.40
N CYS A 123 -19.00 -3.21 1.04
CA CYS A 123 -18.54 -3.19 -0.35
C CYS A 123 -18.32 -4.60 -0.91
N ILE A 124 -17.87 -5.56 -0.10
CA ILE A 124 -17.68 -6.94 -0.55
C ILE A 124 -18.98 -7.74 -0.72
N ASP A 125 -20.12 -7.18 -0.30
CA ASP A 125 -21.46 -7.70 -0.57
C ASP A 125 -22.18 -6.88 -1.68
N GLY A 126 -21.50 -5.92 -2.28
CA GLY A 126 -22.04 -4.98 -3.26
C GLY A 126 -21.99 -5.48 -4.70
N PRO A 127 -22.33 -4.60 -5.67
CA PRO A 127 -22.39 -4.97 -7.10
C PRO A 127 -21.05 -5.31 -7.74
N TYR A 128 -19.94 -5.03 -7.07
CA TYR A 128 -18.57 -5.36 -7.50
C TYR A 128 -17.97 -6.53 -6.69
N ALA A 129 -18.78 -7.20 -5.87
CA ALA A 129 -18.35 -8.35 -5.11
C ALA A 129 -18.13 -9.57 -6.01
N ALA A 130 -17.16 -10.42 -5.65
CA ALA A 130 -16.89 -11.66 -6.37
C ALA A 130 -18.12 -12.59 -6.45
N ALA A 131 -18.92 -12.62 -5.37
CA ALA A 131 -20.15 -13.43 -5.31
C ALA A 131 -21.28 -12.95 -6.24
N THR A 132 -21.26 -11.69 -6.65
CA THR A 132 -22.24 -11.10 -7.58
C THR A 132 -21.76 -11.06 -9.02
N ALA A 133 -20.50 -11.44 -9.26
CA ALA A 133 -20.02 -11.66 -10.62
C ALA A 133 -20.92 -12.71 -11.30
N PRO A 134 -21.32 -12.54 -12.56
CA PRO A 134 -22.01 -13.58 -13.28
C PRO A 134 -21.19 -14.87 -13.11
N GLN A 135 -21.85 -15.96 -12.72
CA GLN A 135 -21.21 -17.28 -12.49
C GLN A 135 -20.73 -17.89 -13.81
N GLY A 136 -19.80 -17.26 -14.39
CA GLY A 136 -19.07 -17.61 -15.60
C GLY A 136 -17.70 -17.02 -15.43
N GLY A 137 -16.91 -17.55 -14.48
CA GLY A 137 -15.49 -17.28 -14.45
C GLY A 137 -14.95 -17.55 -15.84
N ARG A 138 -14.29 -16.58 -16.44
CA ARG A 138 -13.75 -16.60 -17.81
C ARG A 138 -14.29 -17.80 -18.63
N ASP A 139 -15.58 -17.73 -18.97
CA ASP A 139 -16.16 -18.72 -19.86
C ASP A 139 -15.32 -18.65 -21.12
N ILE A 140 -14.64 -19.76 -21.44
CA ILE A 140 -13.89 -19.88 -22.69
C ILE A 140 -14.79 -19.71 -23.91
N PHE A 141 -16.10 -19.73 -23.72
CA PHE A 141 -17.14 -19.47 -24.71
C PHE A 141 -17.77 -18.08 -24.61
N ALA A 142 -17.26 -17.20 -23.69
CA ALA A 142 -17.74 -15.83 -23.57
C ALA A 142 -17.58 -15.09 -24.91
N ASP A 143 -18.70 -14.60 -25.42
CA ASP A 143 -18.72 -13.77 -26.61
C ASP A 143 -18.52 -12.30 -26.21
N PRO A 144 -17.40 -11.66 -26.61
CA PRO A 144 -17.14 -10.25 -26.25
C PRO A 144 -18.23 -9.29 -26.74
N PHE A 145 -19.07 -9.68 -27.69
CA PHE A 145 -20.15 -8.87 -28.22
C PHE A 145 -21.50 -9.09 -27.49
N LEU A 146 -21.70 -10.25 -26.86
CA LEU A 146 -22.95 -10.60 -26.19
C LEU A 146 -22.87 -10.47 -24.67
N ASP A 147 -21.71 -10.77 -24.05
CA ASP A 147 -21.58 -10.88 -22.61
C ASP A 147 -21.19 -9.57 -21.91
N GLY A 148 -20.98 -8.50 -22.67
CA GLY A 148 -20.61 -7.19 -22.14
C GLY A 148 -19.19 -7.13 -21.55
N PRO A 149 -18.72 -5.94 -21.16
CA PRO A 149 -17.37 -5.78 -20.59
C PRO A 149 -17.28 -6.44 -19.22
N VAL A 150 -16.18 -7.15 -18.97
CA VAL A 150 -15.84 -7.70 -17.66
C VAL A 150 -15.82 -6.57 -16.62
N ARG A 151 -16.66 -6.67 -15.59
CA ARG A 151 -16.69 -5.69 -14.50
C ARG A 151 -15.50 -5.93 -13.57
N PRO A 152 -14.81 -4.87 -13.11
CA PRO A 152 -13.78 -5.04 -12.11
C PRO A 152 -14.42 -5.48 -10.78
N GLU A 153 -13.83 -6.47 -10.15
CA GLU A 153 -14.21 -6.91 -8.81
C GLU A 153 -13.46 -6.11 -7.75
N VAL A 154 -14.04 -5.99 -6.58
CA VAL A 154 -13.30 -5.44 -5.42
C VAL A 154 -12.25 -6.44 -4.93
N SER A 155 -11.15 -5.93 -4.42
CA SER A 155 -10.18 -6.69 -3.63
C SER A 155 -9.84 -5.91 -2.37
N VAL A 156 -9.40 -6.60 -1.33
CA VAL A 156 -8.93 -5.94 -0.10
C VAL A 156 -7.43 -6.02 -0.03
N LEU A 157 -6.79 -4.87 0.16
CA LEU A 157 -5.39 -4.74 0.52
C LEU A 157 -5.32 -4.36 2.00
N MET A 158 -5.01 -5.33 2.85
CA MET A 158 -4.86 -5.11 4.29
C MET A 158 -3.40 -4.86 4.63
N VAL A 159 -3.11 -3.67 5.10
CA VAL A 159 -1.79 -3.28 5.58
C VAL A 159 -1.76 -3.50 7.07
N ARG A 160 -0.86 -4.39 7.52
CA ARG A 160 -0.77 -4.81 8.91
C ARG A 160 0.28 -4.02 9.66
N ASP A 161 -0.04 -3.72 10.91
CA ASP A 161 0.94 -3.19 11.85
C ASP A 161 1.56 -4.38 12.60
N ALA A 162 2.72 -4.85 12.14
CA ALA A 162 3.40 -5.96 12.80
C ALA A 162 3.75 -5.54 14.23
N MET A 163 3.09 -6.17 15.19
CA MET A 163 3.42 -6.00 16.60
C MET A 163 4.80 -6.61 16.85
N THR A 164 5.80 -5.76 17.11
CA THR A 164 7.06 -6.24 17.66
C THR A 164 6.88 -6.45 19.15
N PRO A 165 7.19 -7.65 19.69
CA PRO A 165 7.50 -7.73 21.12
C PRO A 165 8.65 -6.76 21.38
N ASP A 166 8.51 -5.88 22.37
CA ASP A 166 9.61 -5.02 22.78
C ASP A 166 10.87 -5.86 22.98
N ALA A 167 12.04 -5.34 22.60
CA ALA A 167 13.32 -6.01 22.69
C ALA A 167 13.71 -6.49 24.12
N GLY A 168 12.84 -6.28 25.08
CA GLY A 168 12.95 -6.68 26.49
C GLY A 168 12.22 -7.97 26.88
N GLY A 169 11.60 -8.69 25.97
CA GLY A 169 11.20 -10.10 26.17
C GLY A 169 9.94 -10.34 27.00
N SER A 170 9.13 -9.36 27.34
CA SER A 170 7.84 -9.54 28.02
C SER A 170 6.76 -8.55 27.58
N ALA A 171 6.70 -8.25 26.30
CA ALA A 171 5.62 -7.44 25.78
C ALA A 171 4.30 -8.21 25.90
N GLN A 172 3.60 -8.01 26.98
CA GLN A 172 2.18 -8.28 27.05
C GLN A 172 1.50 -7.34 26.04
N VAL A 173 0.99 -7.94 24.97
CA VAL A 173 0.14 -7.22 24.01
C VAL A 173 -0.96 -6.54 24.81
N SER A 174 -1.12 -5.23 24.67
CA SER A 174 -2.17 -4.53 25.41
C SER A 174 -3.55 -5.13 25.06
N PRO A 175 -4.54 -5.11 25.96
CA PRO A 175 -5.89 -5.57 25.62
C PRO A 175 -6.48 -4.88 24.39
N GLU A 176 -6.13 -3.61 24.18
CA GLU A 176 -6.54 -2.81 23.03
C GLU A 176 -5.89 -3.30 21.73
N ASP A 177 -4.59 -3.54 21.76
CA ASP A 177 -3.87 -4.10 20.60
C ASP A 177 -4.34 -5.52 20.27
N ALA A 178 -4.60 -6.36 21.30
CA ALA A 178 -5.17 -7.69 21.09
C ALA A 178 -6.56 -7.62 20.44
N ALA A 179 -7.41 -6.70 20.87
CA ALA A 179 -8.73 -6.48 20.28
C ALA A 179 -8.61 -6.03 18.81
N ARG A 180 -7.67 -5.14 18.51
CA ARG A 180 -7.41 -4.65 17.15
C ARG A 180 -6.90 -5.76 16.24
N ILE A 181 -5.97 -6.58 16.70
CA ILE A 181 -5.44 -7.74 15.96
C ILE A 181 -6.55 -8.75 15.69
N ASN A 182 -7.38 -9.06 16.69
CA ASN A 182 -8.49 -9.99 16.54
C ASN A 182 -9.54 -9.47 15.54
N LEU A 183 -9.83 -8.17 15.58
CA LEU A 183 -10.73 -7.56 14.60
C LEU A 183 -10.17 -7.66 13.19
N ALA A 184 -8.88 -7.39 13.01
CA ALA A 184 -8.24 -7.50 11.70
C ALA A 184 -8.30 -8.92 11.15
N HIS A 185 -8.05 -9.94 11.98
CA HIS A 185 -8.21 -11.33 11.60
C HIS A 185 -9.67 -11.66 11.23
N GLY A 186 -10.63 -11.23 12.06
CA GLY A 186 -12.05 -11.44 11.76
C GLY A 186 -12.50 -10.81 10.45
N VAL A 187 -11.99 -9.61 10.12
CA VAL A 187 -12.25 -8.97 8.83
C VAL A 187 -11.62 -9.76 7.68
N ALA A 188 -10.38 -10.22 7.83
CA ALA A 188 -9.70 -11.03 6.83
C ALA A 188 -10.44 -12.34 6.55
N ASP A 189 -10.91 -13.01 7.60
CA ASP A 189 -11.71 -14.25 7.49
C ASP A 189 -13.03 -14.01 6.75
N LEU A 190 -13.73 -12.90 7.07
CA LEU A 190 -14.99 -12.55 6.40
C LEU A 190 -14.77 -12.20 4.92
N VAL A 191 -13.72 -11.48 4.60
CA VAL A 191 -13.34 -11.14 3.21
C VAL A 191 -13.08 -12.41 2.40
N THR A 192 -12.30 -13.33 2.97
CA THR A 192 -11.95 -14.61 2.34
C THR A 192 -13.18 -15.53 2.20
N ALA A 193 -14.02 -15.62 3.23
CA ALA A 193 -15.25 -16.42 3.21
C ALA A 193 -16.26 -15.95 2.14
N ARG A 194 -16.20 -14.67 1.72
CA ARG A 194 -17.01 -14.13 0.62
C ARG A 194 -16.38 -14.28 -0.76
N GLY A 195 -15.24 -14.99 -0.85
CA GLY A 195 -14.50 -15.19 -2.10
C GLY A 195 -13.82 -13.93 -2.64
N THR A 196 -13.80 -12.85 -1.86
CA THR A 196 -13.08 -11.62 -2.23
C THR A 196 -11.59 -11.81 -2.07
N ARG A 197 -10.81 -11.33 -3.05
CA ARG A 197 -9.34 -11.41 -2.99
C ARG A 197 -8.80 -10.54 -1.87
N LEU A 198 -8.01 -11.16 -1.00
CA LEU A 198 -7.30 -10.50 0.10
C LEU A 198 -5.80 -10.50 -0.17
N HIS A 199 -5.19 -9.34 -0.04
CA HIS A 199 -3.74 -9.17 -0.05
C HIS A 199 -3.34 -8.59 1.31
N GLU A 200 -2.46 -9.25 2.03
CA GLU A 200 -1.96 -8.77 3.31
C GLU A 200 -0.51 -8.32 3.16
N LEU A 201 -0.22 -7.12 3.64
CA LEU A 201 1.14 -6.59 3.76
C LEU A 201 1.49 -6.50 5.23
N THR A 202 2.40 -7.36 5.67
CA THR A 202 2.91 -7.38 7.04
C THR A 202 4.42 -7.12 6.97
N PRO A 203 4.92 -6.03 7.56
CA PRO A 203 6.35 -5.76 7.56
C PRO A 203 7.09 -6.74 8.47
N ALA A 204 8.36 -6.96 8.20
CA ALA A 204 9.22 -7.70 9.11
C ALA A 204 9.32 -6.99 10.48
N PRO A 205 9.50 -7.73 11.57
CA PRO A 205 9.70 -7.13 12.90
C PRO A 205 10.88 -6.15 12.93
N GLY A 206 10.72 -5.04 13.64
CA GLY A 206 11.76 -4.02 13.75
C GLY A 206 11.22 -2.69 14.29
N PRO A 207 12.07 -1.67 14.41
CA PRO A 207 11.67 -0.33 14.78
C PRO A 207 10.61 0.24 13.82
N ASP A 208 9.74 1.12 14.32
CA ASP A 208 8.63 1.69 13.56
C ASP A 208 9.04 2.31 12.22
N LEU A 209 10.14 3.07 12.21
CA LEU A 209 10.64 3.68 10.99
C LEU A 209 11.09 2.64 9.94
N VAL A 210 11.69 1.54 10.39
CA VAL A 210 12.14 0.45 9.51
C VAL A 210 10.95 -0.29 8.92
N ARG A 211 9.95 -0.60 9.73
CA ARG A 211 8.70 -1.22 9.30
C ARG A 211 7.95 -0.35 8.30
N LEU A 212 7.88 0.95 8.59
CA LEU A 212 7.25 1.92 7.68
C LEU A 212 8.01 2.04 6.36
N ALA A 213 9.34 2.01 6.40
CA ALA A 213 10.19 2.04 5.21
C ALA A 213 9.90 0.86 4.29
N GLU A 214 9.81 -0.35 4.85
CA GLU A 214 9.47 -1.56 4.11
C GLU A 214 8.11 -1.46 3.44
N LEU A 215 7.07 -1.12 4.19
CA LEU A 215 5.71 -0.99 3.67
C LEU A 215 5.61 0.04 2.54
N ILE A 216 6.18 1.23 2.74
CA ILE A 216 6.15 2.30 1.74
C ILE A 216 6.92 1.89 0.48
N ALA A 217 8.12 1.32 0.62
CA ALA A 217 8.90 0.89 -0.53
C ALA A 217 8.16 -0.15 -1.36
N LEU A 218 7.62 -1.19 -0.71
CA LEU A 218 6.88 -2.25 -1.39
C LEU A 218 5.66 -1.70 -2.14
N ILE A 219 4.91 -0.81 -1.50
CA ILE A 219 3.74 -0.13 -2.10
C ILE A 219 4.16 0.72 -3.30
N ASP A 220 5.22 1.51 -3.18
CA ASP A 220 5.69 2.39 -4.24
C ASP A 220 6.18 1.60 -5.47
N PHE A 221 6.91 0.51 -5.27
CA PHE A 221 7.30 -0.39 -6.35
C PHE A 221 6.08 -1.08 -6.98
N ALA A 222 5.18 -1.64 -6.17
CA ALA A 222 4.00 -2.33 -6.69
C ALA A 222 3.10 -1.41 -7.52
N THR A 223 2.84 -0.20 -7.04
CA THR A 223 2.00 0.77 -7.77
C THR A 223 2.68 1.28 -9.04
N THR A 224 4.02 1.36 -9.05
CA THR A 224 4.79 1.68 -10.25
C THR A 224 4.69 0.56 -11.28
N TYR A 225 4.88 -0.70 -10.88
CA TYR A 225 4.71 -1.84 -11.77
C TYR A 225 3.29 -1.96 -12.30
N LEU A 226 2.30 -1.68 -11.46
CA LEU A 226 0.90 -1.68 -11.86
C LEU A 226 0.63 -0.62 -12.94
N ALA A 227 1.16 0.61 -12.77
CA ALA A 227 1.05 1.66 -13.78
C ALA A 227 1.68 1.22 -15.12
N LEU A 228 2.89 0.66 -15.07
CA LEU A 228 3.58 0.16 -16.26
C LEU A 228 2.81 -1.00 -16.91
N GLY A 229 2.22 -1.89 -16.12
CA GLY A 229 1.38 -2.99 -16.61
C GLY A 229 0.13 -2.52 -17.35
N TYR A 230 -0.38 -1.34 -17.00
CA TYR A 230 -1.47 -0.67 -17.76
C TYR A 230 -0.97 0.17 -18.94
N GLY A 231 0.32 0.18 -19.23
CA GLY A 231 0.90 1.05 -20.27
C GLY A 231 0.88 2.54 -19.91
N LEU A 232 0.77 2.86 -18.62
CA LEU A 232 0.73 4.23 -18.13
C LEU A 232 2.14 4.69 -17.71
N ASP A 233 2.45 5.95 -18.00
CA ASP A 233 3.60 6.61 -17.38
C ASP A 233 3.28 6.93 -15.91
N PRO A 234 3.95 6.32 -14.92
CA PRO A 234 3.70 6.56 -13.50
C PRO A 234 4.06 8.00 -13.09
N ALA A 235 4.88 8.69 -13.85
CA ALA A 235 5.28 10.07 -13.60
C ALA A 235 4.25 11.09 -14.09
N SER A 236 3.51 10.78 -15.11
CA SER A 236 2.55 11.68 -15.74
C SER A 236 1.17 11.56 -15.08
N ALA A 237 0.46 12.66 -14.99
CA ALA A 237 -0.96 12.73 -14.68
C ALA A 237 -1.53 13.94 -15.41
N PRO A 238 -1.92 13.80 -16.68
CA PRO A 238 -2.29 14.92 -17.56
C PRO A 238 -3.30 15.86 -16.92
N ALA A 239 -4.42 15.36 -16.41
CA ALA A 239 -5.44 16.19 -15.75
C ALA A 239 -4.91 16.98 -14.54
N VAL A 240 -3.89 16.45 -13.83
CA VAL A 240 -3.24 17.18 -12.71
C VAL A 240 -2.31 18.28 -13.24
N VAL A 241 -1.69 18.07 -14.39
CA VAL A 241 -0.90 19.10 -15.07
C VAL A 241 -1.82 20.24 -15.51
N ASP A 242 -2.94 19.91 -16.14
CA ASP A 242 -3.95 20.89 -16.57
C ASP A 242 -4.51 21.68 -15.37
N LEU A 243 -4.83 21.00 -14.26
CA LEU A 243 -5.26 21.67 -13.03
C LEU A 243 -4.22 22.67 -12.49
N ARG A 244 -2.93 22.36 -12.61
CA ARG A 244 -1.86 23.27 -12.17
C ARG A 244 -1.72 24.49 -13.07
N ALA A 245 -2.06 24.36 -14.34
CA ALA A 245 -2.06 25.45 -15.30
C ALA A 245 -3.20 26.47 -15.07
N LEU A 246 -4.22 26.09 -14.27
CA LEU A 246 -5.32 26.97 -13.89
C LEU A 246 -5.00 27.85 -12.68
N ARG A 247 -3.83 27.69 -12.05
CA ARG A 247 -3.37 28.46 -10.88
C ARG A 247 -2.33 29.49 -11.27
#